data_6c7b7fc1c29a76a3d7884acb3134b8b1
#
_entry.id   6c7b7fc1c29a76a3d7884acb3134b8b1
#
_cell.length_a   1.000
_cell.length_b   1.000
_cell.length_c   1.000
_cell.angle_alpha   90.00
_cell.angle_beta   90.00
_cell.angle_gamma   90.00
#
_symmetry.space_group_name_H-M   'P 1'
#
loop_
_entity.id
_entity.type
_entity.pdbx_description
1 polymer ?
#
loop_
_entity_poly.entity_id
_entity_poly.type
_entity_poly.pdbx_seq_one_letter_code
_entity_poly.pdbx_strand_id
1 'polypeptide(L)'
;MDNTPYDDVFRTLLTDCTELMIPVVNEIFHTHYTGKETICLLQNEHFIKMPDGSEQERITDSSFEIISEETAPIAQSLKNQPYGRTANCNTAQRKRYHIECQSTEDGTMIVRMFEYDTQLALENREFTSNILTVQFPDSAIVSLRHTKNTPEEMMVKVLTPGGKVSYTVPVLKVKRYTIHELFEKKLFFLIPFHIFAYEKDFKELEENKKKLKQLEAAYASIRERLEIACQMGELTRYAKAAILEMSRKVIEHLAVKYKNVAKGVS
;
A
#
# COMPACT_ATOMS: atom_id res chain seq x y z
N MET A 1 -2.95 -2.63 -19.80
CA MET A 1 -2.01 -3.52 -19.05
C MET A 1 -2.78 -4.72 -18.60
N ASP A 2 -2.19 -5.92 -18.75
CA ASP A 2 -2.85 -7.11 -18.22
C ASP A 2 -2.81 -7.03 -16.69
N ASN A 3 -3.98 -6.91 -16.07
CA ASN A 3 -4.15 -6.93 -14.63
C ASN A 3 -3.62 -8.27 -14.10
N THR A 4 -2.67 -8.25 -13.20
CA THR A 4 -2.16 -9.51 -12.65
C THR A 4 -3.05 -9.97 -11.49
N PRO A 5 -3.13 -11.27 -11.19
CA PRO A 5 -3.85 -11.73 -10.01
C PRO A 5 -3.36 -11.13 -8.69
N TYR A 6 -2.15 -10.59 -8.68
CA TYR A 6 -1.57 -9.93 -7.50
C TYR A 6 -2.12 -8.52 -7.31
N ASP A 7 -2.38 -7.81 -8.40
CA ASP A 7 -3.03 -6.50 -8.40
C ASP A 7 -4.47 -6.64 -7.90
N ASP A 8 -5.18 -7.69 -8.32
CA ASP A 8 -6.53 -8.00 -7.82
C ASP A 8 -6.52 -8.32 -6.32
N VAL A 9 -5.54 -9.09 -5.84
CA VAL A 9 -5.38 -9.40 -4.43
C VAL A 9 -5.10 -8.12 -3.63
N PHE A 10 -4.21 -7.26 -4.13
CA PHE A 10 -3.86 -6.00 -3.50
C PHE A 10 -5.09 -5.09 -3.36
N ARG A 11 -5.83 -4.90 -4.47
CA ARG A 11 -7.06 -4.09 -4.48
C ARG A 11 -8.16 -4.68 -3.61
N THR A 12 -8.37 -6.00 -3.65
CA THR A 12 -9.37 -6.66 -2.81
C THR A 12 -9.09 -6.41 -1.33
N LEU A 13 -7.86 -6.60 -0.88
CA LEU A 13 -7.50 -6.34 0.52
C LEU A 13 -7.66 -4.87 0.88
N LEU A 14 -7.27 -3.97 -0.03
CA LEU A 14 -7.42 -2.54 0.22
C LEU A 14 -8.90 -2.14 0.31
N THR A 15 -9.77 -2.73 -0.50
CA THR A 15 -11.20 -2.42 -0.51
C THR A 15 -11.93 -3.02 0.68
N ASP A 16 -11.63 -4.29 0.99
CA ASP A 16 -12.40 -5.06 1.97
C ASP A 16 -11.86 -4.95 3.40
N CYS A 17 -10.58 -4.59 3.56
CA CYS A 17 -9.85 -4.53 4.82
C CYS A 17 -8.95 -3.29 4.85
N THR A 18 -9.51 -2.11 4.62
CA THR A 18 -8.76 -0.83 4.49
C THR A 18 -7.85 -0.57 5.69
N GLU A 19 -8.28 -0.94 6.90
CA GLU A 19 -7.54 -0.75 8.14
C GLU A 19 -6.15 -1.42 8.14
N LEU A 20 -5.99 -2.50 7.36
CA LEU A 20 -4.71 -3.20 7.23
C LEU A 20 -3.64 -2.36 6.51
N MET A 21 -4.04 -1.31 5.82
CA MET A 21 -3.12 -0.42 5.10
C MET A 21 -2.41 0.56 6.04
N ILE A 22 -2.99 0.90 7.19
CA ILE A 22 -2.40 1.88 8.13
C ILE A 22 -0.99 1.48 8.58
N PRO A 23 -0.73 0.24 9.05
CA PRO A 23 0.64 -0.17 9.39
C PRO A 23 1.61 -0.12 8.20
N VAL A 24 1.14 -0.40 6.97
CA VAL A 24 1.96 -0.31 5.76
C VAL A 24 2.35 1.13 5.46
N VAL A 25 1.41 2.08 5.59
CA VAL A 25 1.68 3.52 5.46
C VAL A 25 2.68 3.98 6.52
N ASN A 26 2.51 3.56 7.78
CA ASN A 26 3.44 3.87 8.86
C ASN A 26 4.86 3.36 8.54
N GLU A 27 4.98 2.15 8.04
CA GLU A 27 6.28 1.55 7.68
C GLU A 27 6.96 2.26 6.51
N ILE A 28 6.20 2.63 5.48
CA ILE A 28 6.75 3.26 4.27
C ILE A 28 7.12 4.72 4.51
N PHE A 29 6.22 5.49 5.12
CA PHE A 29 6.34 6.95 5.24
C PHE A 29 6.79 7.42 6.62
N HIS A 30 7.12 6.48 7.52
CA HIS A 30 7.54 6.75 8.90
C HIS A 30 6.53 7.63 9.66
N THR A 31 5.25 7.40 9.38
CA THR A 31 4.13 8.03 10.09
C THR A 31 3.78 7.26 11.36
N HIS A 32 2.93 7.83 12.21
CA HIS A 32 2.57 7.26 13.51
C HIS A 32 1.05 7.18 13.69
N TYR A 33 0.33 6.77 12.64
CA TYR A 33 -1.10 6.51 12.74
C TYR A 33 -1.37 5.40 13.75
N THR A 34 -2.44 5.56 14.52
CA THR A 34 -2.79 4.66 15.63
C THR A 34 -3.58 3.43 15.21
N GLY A 35 -4.10 3.44 13.95
CA GLY A 35 -5.04 2.43 13.44
C GLY A 35 -6.51 2.76 13.71
N LYS A 36 -6.79 3.95 14.25
CA LYS A 36 -8.15 4.46 14.50
C LYS A 36 -8.61 5.47 13.44
N GLU A 37 -7.70 5.87 12.58
CA GLU A 37 -7.94 6.82 11.51
C GLU A 37 -8.90 6.21 10.47
N THR A 38 -9.69 7.08 9.84
CA THR A 38 -10.57 6.65 8.75
C THR A 38 -9.81 6.68 7.44
N ILE A 39 -9.86 5.57 6.69
CA ILE A 39 -9.37 5.52 5.32
C ILE A 39 -10.55 5.71 4.37
N CYS A 40 -10.43 6.69 3.47
CA CYS A 40 -11.37 6.92 2.37
C CYS A 40 -10.69 6.58 1.06
N LEU A 41 -11.17 5.54 0.38
CA LEU A 41 -10.70 5.20 -0.96
C LEU A 41 -11.09 6.30 -1.94
N LEU A 42 -10.16 6.67 -2.83
CA LEU A 42 -10.41 7.60 -3.91
C LEU A 42 -10.73 6.81 -5.19
N GLN A 43 -11.23 7.52 -6.21
CA GLN A 43 -11.50 6.90 -7.51
C GLN A 43 -10.18 6.48 -8.15
N ASN A 44 -10.08 5.22 -8.56
CA ASN A 44 -8.86 4.63 -9.13
C ASN A 44 -8.89 4.57 -10.66
N GLU A 45 -10.05 4.82 -11.28
CA GLU A 45 -10.22 4.80 -12.74
C GLU A 45 -10.04 6.22 -13.29
N HIS A 46 -9.10 6.38 -14.19
CA HIS A 46 -8.80 7.66 -14.83
C HIS A 46 -8.86 7.50 -16.35
N PHE A 47 -9.64 8.34 -17.01
CA PHE A 47 -9.76 8.35 -18.45
C PHE A 47 -8.89 9.48 -19.03
N ILE A 48 -7.86 9.11 -19.78
CA ILE A 48 -6.97 10.06 -20.44
C ILE A 48 -7.34 10.14 -21.92
N LYS A 49 -7.70 11.32 -22.39
CA LYS A 49 -7.89 11.58 -23.83
C LYS A 49 -6.53 11.65 -24.51
N MET A 50 -6.31 10.74 -25.43
CA MET A 50 -5.11 10.72 -26.25
C MET A 50 -5.21 11.78 -27.37
N PRO A 51 -4.06 12.24 -27.93
CA PRO A 51 -4.04 13.22 -29.02
C PRO A 51 -4.80 12.77 -30.29
N ASP A 52 -5.00 11.47 -30.49
CA ASP A 52 -5.77 10.88 -31.57
C ASP A 52 -7.28 10.85 -31.31
N GLY A 53 -7.73 11.41 -30.16
CA GLY A 53 -9.12 11.45 -29.74
C GLY A 53 -9.64 10.15 -29.09
N SER A 54 -8.81 9.11 -28.97
CA SER A 54 -9.16 7.92 -28.21
C SER A 54 -9.10 8.19 -26.69
N GLU A 55 -9.90 7.46 -25.92
CA GLU A 55 -9.82 7.48 -24.46
C GLU A 55 -9.04 6.24 -24.00
N GLN A 56 -8.00 6.45 -23.22
CA GLN A 56 -7.27 5.38 -22.55
C GLN A 56 -7.64 5.36 -21.09
N GLU A 57 -8.27 4.28 -20.67
CA GLU A 57 -8.49 4.00 -19.25
C GLU A 57 -7.16 3.65 -18.60
N ARG A 58 -6.87 4.30 -17.48
CA ARG A 58 -5.75 3.97 -16.61
C ARG A 58 -6.28 3.73 -15.21
N ILE A 59 -5.92 2.60 -14.65
CA ILE A 59 -6.35 2.18 -13.32
C ILE A 59 -5.11 2.21 -12.43
N THR A 60 -5.17 2.99 -11.33
CA THR A 60 -4.18 2.95 -10.26
C THR A 60 -4.46 1.77 -9.33
N ASP A 61 -3.43 1.21 -8.70
CA ASP A 61 -3.64 0.10 -7.76
C ASP A 61 -4.33 0.59 -6.49
N SER A 62 -3.89 1.73 -5.96
CA SER A 62 -4.55 2.33 -4.81
C SER A 62 -4.30 3.83 -4.70
N SER A 63 -5.37 4.59 -4.53
CA SER A 63 -5.34 5.96 -4.05
C SER A 63 -6.35 6.14 -2.92
N PHE A 64 -5.95 6.76 -1.83
CA PHE A 64 -6.80 6.93 -0.65
C PHE A 64 -6.38 8.13 0.20
N GLU A 65 -7.29 8.58 1.05
CA GLU A 65 -7.03 9.57 2.08
C GLU A 65 -7.06 8.92 3.47
N ILE A 66 -6.13 9.30 4.33
CA ILE A 66 -6.22 9.02 5.76
C ILE A 66 -6.69 10.30 6.45
N ILE A 67 -7.77 10.16 7.22
CA ILE A 67 -8.39 11.24 7.98
C ILE A 67 -8.11 10.99 9.45
N SER A 68 -7.30 11.88 10.07
CA SER A 68 -7.03 11.87 11.48
C SER A 68 -7.78 13.03 12.17
N GLU A 69 -8.45 12.72 13.28
CA GLU A 69 -8.95 13.78 14.15
C GLU A 69 -7.77 14.35 14.93
N GLU A 70 -7.39 15.61 14.68
CA GLU A 70 -6.49 16.30 15.57
C GLU A 70 -7.18 16.47 16.92
N THR A 71 -6.73 15.76 17.94
CA THR A 71 -6.85 16.23 19.31
C THR A 71 -5.94 17.44 19.42
N ALA A 72 -6.49 18.63 19.22
CA ALA A 72 -5.77 19.87 19.44
C ALA A 72 -5.10 19.78 20.82
N PRO A 73 -3.77 19.97 20.94
CA PRO A 73 -3.17 20.15 22.24
C PRO A 73 -3.88 21.35 22.86
N ILE A 74 -4.43 21.17 24.06
CA ILE A 74 -5.02 22.26 24.86
C ILE A 74 -3.93 23.32 24.98
N ALA A 75 -4.01 24.30 24.11
CA ALA A 75 -3.13 25.47 24.17
C ALA A 75 -3.48 26.25 25.46
N GLN A 76 -2.77 25.92 26.54
CA GLN A 76 -2.61 26.83 27.66
C GLN A 76 -1.81 28.03 27.14
N SER A 77 -2.49 28.97 26.55
CA SER A 77 -2.05 30.38 26.47
C SER A 77 -2.93 31.15 25.48
N LEU A 78 -4.06 31.63 25.93
CA LEU A 78 -4.67 32.88 25.45
C LEU A 78 -5.70 33.37 26.49
N LYS A 79 -5.18 33.78 27.64
CA LYS A 79 -5.87 34.81 28.43
C LYS A 79 -5.59 36.14 27.74
N ASN A 80 -6.63 36.76 27.26
CA ASN A 80 -6.80 38.12 26.77
C ASN A 80 -7.08 38.25 25.27
N GLN A 81 -8.32 37.92 24.88
CA GLN A 81 -9.05 38.68 23.84
C GLN A 81 -10.55 38.61 24.10
N PRO A 82 -11.27 39.74 24.10
CA PRO A 82 -12.70 39.76 24.29
C PRO A 82 -13.44 39.55 22.93
N TYR A 83 -14.56 38.86 23.05
CA TYR A 83 -15.63 38.70 22.07
C TYR A 83 -15.46 37.77 20.85
N GLY A 84 -16.03 36.58 21.01
CA GLY A 84 -17.05 36.07 20.11
C GLY A 84 -16.60 35.49 18.76
N ARG A 85 -16.04 34.24 18.79
CA ARG A 85 -16.33 33.21 17.82
C ARG A 85 -15.89 31.86 18.41
N THR A 86 -16.85 31.07 18.83
CA THR A 86 -16.64 29.65 19.09
C THR A 86 -16.35 28.97 17.76
N ALA A 87 -15.09 28.92 17.38
CA ALA A 87 -14.61 28.07 16.33
C ALA A 87 -14.23 26.72 16.96
N ASN A 88 -15.20 25.87 17.25
CA ASN A 88 -14.98 24.45 17.32
C ASN A 88 -14.80 23.97 15.86
N CYS A 89 -13.63 24.24 15.30
CA CYS A 89 -13.20 23.65 14.07
C CYS A 89 -12.26 22.49 14.46
N ASN A 90 -12.83 21.30 14.68
CA ASN A 90 -12.08 20.06 14.51
C ASN A 90 -11.70 20.01 13.05
N THR A 91 -10.54 20.59 12.69
CA THR A 91 -9.95 20.44 11.37
C THR A 91 -9.37 19.05 11.30
N ALA A 92 -10.16 18.10 10.83
CA ALA A 92 -9.65 16.78 10.52
C ALA A 92 -8.52 16.93 9.50
N GLN A 93 -7.32 16.50 9.86
CA GLN A 93 -6.19 16.50 8.94
C GLN A 93 -6.40 15.37 7.91
N ARG A 94 -6.41 15.73 6.63
CA ARG A 94 -6.51 14.80 5.52
C ARG A 94 -5.16 14.70 4.81
N LYS A 95 -4.67 13.47 4.66
CA LYS A 95 -3.44 13.21 3.94
C LYS A 95 -3.68 12.15 2.88
N ARG A 96 -3.23 12.42 1.65
CA ARG A 96 -3.41 11.55 0.50
C ARG A 96 -2.20 10.67 0.28
N TYR A 97 -2.51 9.44 -0.11
CA TYR A 97 -1.52 8.42 -0.42
C TYR A 97 -1.85 7.76 -1.76
N HIS A 98 -0.80 7.45 -2.50
CA HIS A 98 -0.87 6.65 -3.71
C HIS A 98 0.18 5.53 -3.63
N ILE A 99 -0.27 4.28 -3.65
CA ILE A 99 0.60 3.11 -3.50
C ILE A 99 0.37 2.17 -4.67
N GLU A 100 1.42 1.91 -5.45
CA GLU A 100 1.41 0.96 -6.57
C GLU A 100 2.02 -0.37 -6.16
N CYS A 101 1.35 -1.48 -6.52
CA CYS A 101 1.86 -2.83 -6.34
C CYS A 101 2.60 -3.28 -7.61
N GLN A 102 3.87 -3.64 -7.46
CA GLN A 102 4.70 -4.05 -8.60
C GLN A 102 5.17 -5.48 -8.46
N SER A 103 4.66 -6.36 -9.33
CA SER A 103 5.05 -7.78 -9.38
C SER A 103 6.27 -8.08 -10.25
N THR A 104 6.62 -7.18 -11.18
CA THR A 104 7.80 -7.29 -12.08
C THR A 104 8.55 -5.97 -12.11
N GLU A 105 9.89 -6.02 -12.27
CA GLU A 105 10.66 -4.79 -12.47
C GLU A 105 10.28 -4.15 -13.81
N ASP A 106 9.82 -2.92 -13.77
CA ASP A 106 9.46 -2.11 -14.93
C ASP A 106 10.16 -0.75 -14.80
N GLY A 107 11.07 -0.45 -15.71
CA GLY A 107 11.83 0.80 -15.73
C GLY A 107 10.96 2.04 -15.95
N THR A 108 9.70 1.88 -16.37
CA THR A 108 8.74 2.98 -16.59
C THR A 108 7.88 3.28 -15.38
N MET A 109 7.98 2.51 -14.29
CA MET A 109 7.14 2.67 -13.11
C MET A 109 7.16 4.11 -12.56
N ILE A 110 8.34 4.72 -12.45
CA ILE A 110 8.44 6.10 -11.94
C ILE A 110 7.74 7.13 -12.84
N VAL A 111 7.67 6.87 -14.16
CA VAL A 111 6.94 7.72 -15.10
C VAL A 111 5.44 7.60 -14.84
N ARG A 112 4.94 6.36 -14.68
CA ARG A 112 3.53 6.11 -14.34
C ARG A 112 3.15 6.72 -13.01
N MET A 113 4.00 6.56 -11.99
CA MET A 113 3.79 7.21 -10.69
C MET A 113 3.59 8.72 -10.84
N PHE A 114 4.47 9.39 -11.60
CA PHE A 114 4.36 10.82 -11.83
C PHE A 114 3.09 11.22 -12.60
N GLU A 115 2.70 10.44 -13.60
CA GLU A 115 1.47 10.66 -14.36
C GLU A 115 0.23 10.57 -13.45
N TYR A 116 0.14 9.51 -12.63
CA TYR A 116 -0.98 9.31 -11.71
C TYR A 116 -1.00 10.36 -10.59
N ASP A 117 0.14 10.65 -9.99
CA ASP A 117 0.27 11.69 -8.97
C ASP A 117 -0.17 13.06 -9.48
N THR A 118 0.20 13.38 -10.73
CA THR A 118 -0.23 14.63 -11.39
C THR A 118 -1.73 14.67 -11.57
N GLN A 119 -2.34 13.56 -11.97
CA GLN A 119 -3.78 13.48 -12.16
C GLN A 119 -4.53 13.61 -10.82
N LEU A 120 -4.11 12.89 -9.79
CA LEU A 120 -4.66 13.01 -8.45
C LEU A 120 -4.52 14.44 -7.88
N ALA A 121 -3.40 15.10 -8.16
CA ALA A 121 -3.19 16.49 -7.77
C ALA A 121 -4.12 17.46 -8.50
N LEU A 122 -4.40 17.21 -9.79
CA LEU A 122 -5.31 18.04 -10.59
C LEU A 122 -6.78 17.85 -10.23
N GLU A 123 -7.20 16.67 -9.81
CA GLU A 123 -8.58 16.41 -9.36
C GLU A 123 -8.96 17.27 -8.15
N ASN A 124 -8.00 17.52 -7.28
CA ASN A 124 -8.18 18.27 -6.04
C ASN A 124 -7.52 19.66 -6.07
N ARG A 125 -7.40 20.20 -7.27
CA ARG A 125 -6.85 21.53 -7.46
C ARG A 125 -7.71 22.61 -6.83
N GLU A 126 -7.06 23.59 -6.27
CA GLU A 126 -7.68 24.83 -5.86
C GLU A 126 -7.36 25.92 -6.88
N PHE A 127 -8.37 26.65 -7.29
CA PHE A 127 -8.22 27.77 -8.20
C PHE A 127 -8.80 29.02 -7.57
N THR A 128 -7.93 29.95 -7.20
CA THR A 128 -8.32 31.23 -6.58
C THR A 128 -7.70 32.37 -7.36
N SER A 129 -8.55 33.25 -7.89
CA SER A 129 -8.13 34.35 -8.79
C SER A 129 -7.35 33.82 -9.98
N ASN A 130 -6.04 34.03 -10.03
CA ASN A 130 -5.15 33.59 -11.11
C ASN A 130 -4.12 32.56 -10.62
N ILE A 131 -4.37 31.92 -9.47
CA ILE A 131 -3.47 30.96 -8.84
C ILE A 131 -4.11 29.58 -8.90
N LEU A 132 -3.42 28.65 -9.54
CA LEU A 132 -3.70 27.21 -9.47
C LEU A 132 -2.80 26.58 -8.41
N THR A 133 -3.41 26.03 -7.37
CA THR A 133 -2.70 25.23 -6.35
C THR A 133 -2.99 23.76 -6.57
N VAL A 134 -1.96 22.94 -6.63
CA VAL A 134 -2.05 21.48 -6.73
C VAL A 134 -1.24 20.85 -5.61
N GLN A 135 -1.79 19.80 -4.99
CA GLN A 135 -1.11 19.05 -3.94
C GLN A 135 -0.93 17.60 -4.38
N PHE A 136 0.34 17.20 -4.50
CA PHE A 136 0.68 15.82 -4.82
C PHE A 136 0.44 14.90 -3.61
N PRO A 137 0.04 13.62 -3.85
CA PRO A 137 -0.04 12.63 -2.77
C PRO A 137 1.37 12.21 -2.29
N ASP A 138 1.45 11.62 -1.11
CA ASP A 138 2.62 10.82 -0.73
C ASP A 138 2.54 9.48 -1.46
N SER A 139 3.52 9.19 -2.32
CA SER A 139 3.47 8.04 -3.24
C SER A 139 4.56 7.03 -2.92
N ALA A 140 4.23 5.74 -3.08
CA ALA A 140 5.16 4.65 -2.83
C ALA A 140 4.93 3.46 -3.76
N ILE A 141 5.94 2.59 -3.86
CA ILE A 141 5.87 1.33 -4.61
C ILE A 141 6.03 0.16 -3.63
N VAL A 142 5.13 -0.81 -3.71
CA VAL A 142 5.24 -2.12 -3.04
C VAL A 142 5.80 -3.13 -4.04
N SER A 143 7.08 -3.47 -3.93
CA SER A 143 7.77 -4.39 -4.83
C SER A 143 7.72 -5.82 -4.32
N LEU A 144 7.04 -6.71 -5.07
CA LEU A 144 6.90 -8.13 -4.74
C LEU A 144 8.14 -8.95 -5.14
N ARG A 145 8.80 -8.58 -6.27
CA ARG A 145 9.98 -9.28 -6.82
C ARG A 145 11.17 -8.34 -6.97
N HIS A 146 11.72 -7.90 -5.83
CA HIS A 146 12.92 -7.06 -5.89
C HIS A 146 14.20 -7.89 -6.14
N THR A 147 15.20 -7.23 -6.71
CA THR A 147 16.57 -7.72 -6.91
C THR A 147 17.58 -6.88 -6.11
N LYS A 148 18.85 -7.17 -6.27
CA LYS A 148 19.93 -6.35 -5.68
C LYS A 148 19.96 -4.93 -6.26
N ASN A 149 19.47 -4.76 -7.48
CA ASN A 149 19.49 -3.49 -8.20
C ASN A 149 18.23 -2.64 -7.96
N THR A 150 17.19 -3.22 -7.37
CA THR A 150 15.96 -2.46 -7.05
C THR A 150 16.29 -1.39 -6.01
N PRO A 151 16.10 -0.09 -6.32
CA PRO A 151 16.45 1.00 -5.40
C PRO A 151 15.59 0.97 -4.13
N GLU A 152 16.04 1.66 -3.08
CA GLU A 152 15.24 1.88 -1.86
C GLU A 152 14.18 2.97 -2.08
N GLU A 153 14.49 3.90 -2.96
CA GLU A 153 13.62 5.00 -3.35
C GLU A 153 13.89 5.38 -4.81
N MET A 154 12.88 5.91 -5.47
CA MET A 154 13.00 6.55 -6.77
C MET A 154 12.83 8.06 -6.61
N MET A 155 13.39 8.85 -7.50
CA MET A 155 13.33 10.32 -7.42
C MET A 155 12.63 10.89 -8.66
N VAL A 156 11.63 11.73 -8.42
CA VAL A 156 11.03 12.60 -9.43
C VAL A 156 11.65 13.99 -9.31
N LYS A 157 12.10 14.54 -10.43
CA LYS A 157 12.61 15.90 -10.52
C LYS A 157 11.86 16.67 -11.59
N VAL A 158 11.14 17.69 -11.18
CA VAL A 158 10.39 18.57 -12.06
C VAL A 158 11.19 19.87 -12.26
N LEU A 159 11.53 20.16 -13.52
CA LEU A 159 12.25 21.38 -13.89
C LEU A 159 11.22 22.36 -14.49
N THR A 160 11.16 23.56 -13.92
CA THR A 160 10.27 24.63 -14.36
C THR A 160 11.07 25.89 -14.69
N PRO A 161 10.51 26.85 -15.44
CA PRO A 161 11.18 28.14 -15.69
C PRO A 161 11.53 28.90 -14.40
N GLY A 162 10.76 28.70 -13.33
CA GLY A 162 10.96 29.35 -12.02
C GLY A 162 11.87 28.59 -11.05
N GLY A 163 12.31 27.36 -11.39
CA GLY A 163 13.17 26.56 -10.52
C GLY A 163 12.95 25.06 -10.65
N LYS A 164 13.42 24.30 -9.67
CA LYS A 164 13.29 22.84 -9.61
C LYS A 164 12.61 22.40 -8.30
N VAL A 165 11.78 21.38 -8.41
CA VAL A 165 11.22 20.63 -7.26
C VAL A 165 11.62 19.18 -7.41
N SER A 166 11.97 18.53 -6.30
CA SER A 166 12.29 17.10 -6.29
C SER A 166 11.60 16.44 -5.11
N TYR A 167 11.09 15.22 -5.32
CA TYR A 167 10.55 14.38 -4.24
C TYR A 167 10.92 12.93 -4.49
N THR A 168 10.91 12.12 -3.43
CA THR A 168 11.24 10.71 -3.48
C THR A 168 9.97 9.87 -3.39
N VAL A 169 10.01 8.71 -4.06
CA VAL A 169 9.00 7.67 -4.03
C VAL A 169 9.64 6.44 -3.39
N PRO A 170 9.36 6.13 -2.12
CA PRO A 170 9.91 4.97 -1.43
C PRO A 170 9.52 3.64 -2.10
N VAL A 171 10.38 2.62 -2.00
CA VAL A 171 10.14 1.29 -2.52
C VAL A 171 10.15 0.28 -1.37
N LEU A 172 8.97 -0.15 -0.94
CA LEU A 172 8.85 -1.22 0.06
C LEU A 172 9.10 -2.56 -0.60
N LYS A 173 10.08 -3.32 -0.11
CA LYS A 173 10.51 -4.60 -0.66
C LYS A 173 9.95 -5.76 0.17
N VAL A 174 8.84 -6.35 -0.25
CA VAL A 174 8.08 -7.33 0.53
C VAL A 174 8.94 -8.52 0.99
N LYS A 175 9.80 -9.06 0.12
CA LYS A 175 10.64 -10.23 0.46
C LYS A 175 11.70 -9.97 1.54
N ARG A 176 11.91 -8.75 1.98
CA ARG A 176 12.83 -8.43 3.08
C ARG A 176 12.23 -8.74 4.45
N TYR A 177 10.91 -8.77 4.54
CA TYR A 177 10.24 -9.01 5.81
C TYR A 177 10.16 -10.50 6.11
N THR A 178 10.69 -10.87 7.27
CA THR A 178 10.46 -12.19 7.85
C THR A 178 9.02 -12.29 8.37
N ILE A 179 8.54 -13.52 8.57
CA ILE A 179 7.24 -13.74 9.22
C ILE A 179 7.18 -13.04 10.58
N HIS A 180 8.28 -13.06 11.34
CA HIS A 180 8.33 -12.38 12.64
C HIS A 180 8.07 -10.89 12.50
N GLU A 181 8.81 -10.20 11.62
CA GLU A 181 8.67 -8.75 11.38
C GLU A 181 7.29 -8.36 10.84
N LEU A 182 6.69 -9.19 9.97
CA LEU A 182 5.31 -8.96 9.50
C LEU A 182 4.31 -8.90 10.66
N PHE A 183 4.47 -9.77 11.66
CA PHE A 183 3.59 -9.77 12.82
C PHE A 183 3.96 -8.71 13.85
N GLU A 184 5.23 -8.51 14.13
CA GLU A 184 5.71 -7.50 15.06
C GLU A 184 5.27 -6.08 14.65
N LYS A 185 5.38 -5.78 13.35
CA LYS A 185 5.00 -4.50 12.75
C LYS A 185 3.52 -4.45 12.32
N LYS A 186 2.75 -5.51 12.55
CA LYS A 186 1.34 -5.65 12.13
C LYS A 186 1.12 -5.46 10.62
N LEU A 187 2.10 -5.78 9.81
CA LEU A 187 2.05 -5.69 8.35
C LEU A 187 1.21 -6.82 7.74
N PHE A 188 0.03 -7.08 8.29
CA PHE A 188 -0.85 -8.19 7.90
C PHE A 188 -1.28 -8.11 6.44
N PHE A 189 -1.41 -6.91 5.91
CA PHE A 189 -1.68 -6.66 4.49
C PHE A 189 -0.68 -7.34 3.55
N LEU A 190 0.58 -7.47 3.97
CA LEU A 190 1.66 -8.04 3.15
C LEU A 190 1.76 -9.56 3.24
N ILE A 191 1.06 -10.21 4.16
CA ILE A 191 1.13 -11.68 4.37
C ILE A 191 0.82 -12.47 3.10
N PRO A 192 -0.21 -12.16 2.29
CA PRO A 192 -0.48 -12.87 1.05
C PRO A 192 0.69 -12.89 0.06
N PHE A 193 1.52 -11.86 0.09
CA PHE A 193 2.66 -11.72 -0.82
C PHE A 193 3.96 -12.31 -0.26
N HIS A 194 3.97 -12.81 0.97
CA HIS A 194 5.19 -13.38 1.59
C HIS A 194 5.72 -14.59 0.82
N ILE A 195 4.86 -15.33 0.11
CA ILE A 195 5.23 -16.49 -0.72
C ILE A 195 6.26 -16.15 -1.79
N PHE A 196 6.32 -14.89 -2.27
CA PHE A 196 7.32 -14.44 -3.22
C PHE A 196 8.77 -14.62 -2.71
N ALA A 197 8.98 -14.67 -1.40
CA ALA A 197 10.29 -14.94 -0.82
C ALA A 197 10.82 -16.33 -1.19
N TYR A 198 9.92 -17.28 -1.45
CA TYR A 198 10.25 -18.67 -1.77
C TYR A 198 10.16 -18.99 -3.26
N GLU A 199 9.69 -18.06 -4.10
CA GLU A 199 9.39 -18.30 -5.51
C GLU A 199 10.57 -18.93 -6.29
N LYS A 200 11.80 -18.50 -6.01
CA LYS A 200 13.01 -19.02 -6.66
C LYS A 200 13.33 -20.47 -6.28
N ASP A 201 12.86 -20.90 -5.13
CA ASP A 201 13.16 -22.19 -4.54
C ASP A 201 12.04 -23.22 -4.78
N PHE A 202 10.96 -22.86 -5.49
CA PHE A 202 9.81 -23.74 -5.70
C PHE A 202 10.16 -25.08 -6.31
N LYS A 203 11.10 -25.13 -7.26
CA LYS A 203 11.57 -26.38 -7.86
C LYS A 203 12.21 -27.29 -6.82
N GLU A 204 13.08 -26.74 -5.99
CA GLU A 204 13.73 -27.50 -4.93
C GLU A 204 12.74 -27.92 -3.83
N LEU A 205 11.81 -27.05 -3.48
CA LEU A 205 10.74 -27.32 -2.51
C LEU A 205 9.82 -28.45 -2.99
N GLU A 206 9.51 -28.51 -4.29
CA GLU A 206 8.68 -29.57 -4.88
C GLU A 206 9.32 -30.94 -4.79
N GLU A 207 10.65 -31.02 -4.93
CA GLU A 207 11.43 -32.25 -4.95
C GLU A 207 11.95 -32.67 -3.55
N ASN A 208 12.14 -31.71 -2.63
CA ASN A 208 12.76 -31.93 -1.32
C ASN A 208 11.73 -31.91 -0.18
N LYS A 209 11.28 -33.10 0.24
CA LYS A 209 10.29 -33.27 1.32
C LYS A 209 10.66 -32.56 2.63
N LYS A 210 11.96 -32.45 2.96
CA LYS A 210 12.38 -31.80 4.20
C LYS A 210 12.19 -30.28 4.13
N LYS A 211 12.58 -29.67 3.01
CA LYS A 211 12.38 -28.25 2.77
C LYS A 211 10.91 -27.89 2.63
N LEU A 212 10.13 -28.74 1.95
CA LEU A 212 8.67 -28.57 1.85
C LEU A 212 8.02 -28.54 3.24
N LYS A 213 8.36 -29.49 4.13
CA LYS A 213 7.86 -29.49 5.51
C LYS A 213 8.22 -28.23 6.30
N GLN A 214 9.37 -27.64 6.04
CA GLN A 214 9.75 -26.37 6.69
C GLN A 214 8.84 -25.21 6.20
N LEU A 215 8.53 -25.17 4.91
CA LEU A 215 7.59 -24.21 4.35
C LEU A 215 6.18 -24.42 4.91
N GLU A 216 5.69 -25.67 4.97
CA GLU A 216 4.41 -26.04 5.57
C GLU A 216 4.31 -25.58 7.03
N ALA A 217 5.37 -25.80 7.81
CA ALA A 217 5.45 -25.35 9.20
C ALA A 217 5.42 -23.80 9.32
N ALA A 218 6.10 -23.09 8.41
CA ALA A 218 6.07 -21.64 8.36
C ALA A 218 4.66 -21.09 8.12
N TYR A 219 3.91 -21.68 7.18
CA TYR A 219 2.53 -21.28 6.88
C TYR A 219 1.55 -21.73 7.97
N ALA A 220 1.77 -22.88 8.61
CA ALA A 220 1.02 -23.25 9.81
C ALA A 220 1.20 -22.23 10.94
N SER A 221 2.44 -21.76 11.15
CA SER A 221 2.73 -20.70 12.12
C SER A 221 2.04 -19.37 11.75
N ILE A 222 1.97 -19.00 10.48
CA ILE A 222 1.21 -17.81 10.05
C ILE A 222 -0.26 -17.94 10.44
N ARG A 223 -0.90 -19.09 10.15
CA ARG A 223 -2.32 -19.31 10.50
C ARG A 223 -2.57 -19.23 12.01
N GLU A 224 -1.70 -19.85 12.82
CA GLU A 224 -1.77 -19.77 14.27
C GLU A 224 -1.62 -18.35 14.80
N ARG A 225 -0.62 -17.63 14.33
CA ARG A 225 -0.38 -16.22 14.74
C ARG A 225 -1.49 -15.27 14.31
N LEU A 226 -2.12 -15.48 13.14
CA LEU A 226 -3.32 -14.73 12.75
C LEU A 226 -4.49 -15.02 13.68
N GLU A 227 -4.65 -16.27 14.14
CA GLU A 227 -5.67 -16.62 15.14
C GLU A 227 -5.42 -15.90 16.47
N ILE A 228 -4.17 -15.88 16.93
CA ILE A 228 -3.77 -15.16 18.15
C ILE A 228 -4.06 -13.66 17.99
N ALA A 229 -3.71 -13.06 16.86
CA ALA A 229 -4.00 -11.64 16.59
C ALA A 229 -5.51 -11.34 16.66
N CYS A 230 -6.36 -12.27 16.18
CA CYS A 230 -7.82 -12.14 16.32
C CYS A 230 -8.27 -12.22 17.79
N GLN A 231 -7.70 -13.14 18.58
CA GLN A 231 -8.03 -13.28 20.00
C GLN A 231 -7.60 -12.07 20.81
N MET A 232 -6.50 -11.42 20.41
CA MET A 232 -6.01 -10.20 21.04
C MET A 232 -6.79 -8.94 20.56
N GLY A 233 -7.69 -9.07 19.60
CA GLY A 233 -8.44 -7.94 19.04
C GLY A 233 -7.62 -7.03 18.10
N GLU A 234 -6.45 -7.48 17.68
CA GLU A 234 -5.58 -6.75 16.74
C GLU A 234 -5.99 -6.95 15.28
N LEU A 235 -6.78 -7.99 15.01
CA LEU A 235 -7.26 -8.36 13.69
C LEU A 235 -8.73 -8.83 13.79
N THR A 236 -9.58 -8.39 12.86
CA THR A 236 -10.95 -8.88 12.77
C THR A 236 -10.97 -10.30 12.18
N ARG A 237 -12.00 -11.10 12.52
CA ARG A 237 -12.19 -12.43 11.91
C ARG A 237 -12.36 -12.34 10.40
N TYR A 238 -13.01 -11.27 9.93
CA TYR A 238 -13.20 -11.03 8.51
C TYR A 238 -11.85 -10.78 7.82
N ALA A 239 -11.05 -9.86 8.34
CA ALA A 239 -9.73 -9.56 7.78
C ALA A 239 -8.81 -10.79 7.79
N LYS A 240 -8.84 -11.61 8.86
CA LYS A 240 -8.10 -12.89 8.88
C LYS A 240 -8.54 -13.80 7.73
N ALA A 241 -9.86 -13.97 7.53
CA ALA A 241 -10.38 -14.82 6.46
C ALA A 241 -9.97 -14.27 5.07
N ALA A 242 -10.04 -12.95 4.88
CA ALA A 242 -9.60 -12.30 3.65
C ALA A 242 -8.10 -12.51 3.39
N ILE A 243 -7.24 -12.33 4.40
CA ILE A 243 -5.79 -12.58 4.30
C ILE A 243 -5.51 -14.01 3.87
N LEU A 244 -6.16 -15.00 4.50
CA LEU A 244 -5.94 -16.40 4.17
C LEU A 244 -6.43 -16.74 2.76
N GLU A 245 -7.59 -16.24 2.36
CA GLU A 245 -8.12 -16.46 1.00
C GLU A 245 -7.25 -15.80 -0.07
N MET A 246 -6.79 -14.57 0.18
CA MET A 246 -5.89 -13.88 -0.74
C MET A 246 -4.51 -14.56 -0.80
N SER A 247 -4.01 -15.08 0.33
CA SER A 247 -2.79 -15.90 0.36
C SER A 247 -2.94 -17.14 -0.52
N ARG A 248 -4.07 -17.84 -0.40
CA ARG A 248 -4.37 -19.01 -1.25
C ARG A 248 -4.35 -18.65 -2.73
N LYS A 249 -5.01 -17.56 -3.13
CA LYS A 249 -5.03 -17.11 -4.54
C LYS A 249 -3.64 -16.80 -5.09
N VAL A 250 -2.81 -16.09 -4.33
CA VAL A 250 -1.42 -15.79 -4.73
C VAL A 250 -0.62 -17.09 -4.89
N ILE A 251 -0.72 -18.01 -3.94
CA ILE A 251 0.01 -19.27 -3.94
C ILE A 251 -0.41 -20.14 -5.14
N GLU A 252 -1.71 -20.32 -5.37
CA GLU A 252 -2.24 -21.11 -6.49
C GLU A 252 -1.76 -20.59 -7.84
N HIS A 253 -1.67 -19.26 -7.98
CA HIS A 253 -1.17 -18.67 -9.21
C HIS A 253 0.35 -18.84 -9.36
N LEU A 254 1.13 -18.56 -8.32
CA LEU A 254 2.59 -18.68 -8.35
C LEU A 254 3.06 -20.13 -8.49
N ALA A 255 2.43 -21.04 -7.74
CA ALA A 255 2.83 -22.42 -7.64
C ALA A 255 2.03 -23.35 -8.59
N VAL A 256 1.43 -22.82 -9.68
CA VAL A 256 0.61 -23.60 -10.62
C VAL A 256 1.30 -24.85 -11.15
N LYS A 257 2.64 -24.82 -11.31
CA LYS A 257 3.48 -25.94 -11.77
C LYS A 257 4.03 -26.80 -10.63
N TYR A 258 3.83 -26.39 -9.36
CA TYR A 258 4.43 -26.99 -8.17
C TYR A 258 3.32 -27.41 -7.19
N LYS A 259 2.73 -28.60 -7.51
CA LYS A 259 1.50 -29.06 -6.82
C LYS A 259 1.70 -29.34 -5.33
N ASN A 260 2.88 -29.88 -4.96
CA ASN A 260 3.18 -30.16 -3.55
C ASN A 260 3.35 -28.87 -2.76
N VAL A 261 4.02 -27.87 -3.36
CA VAL A 261 4.16 -26.52 -2.76
C VAL A 261 2.78 -25.91 -2.59
N ALA A 262 1.95 -25.86 -3.63
CA ALA A 262 0.61 -25.29 -3.56
C ALA A 262 -0.25 -25.96 -2.45
N LYS A 263 -0.23 -27.30 -2.39
CA LYS A 263 -0.99 -28.07 -1.40
C LYS A 263 -0.48 -27.88 0.03
N GLY A 264 0.83 -27.75 0.20
CA GLY A 264 1.45 -27.68 1.54
C GLY A 264 1.23 -26.35 2.25
N VAL A 265 0.96 -25.26 1.51
CA VAL A 265 0.84 -23.90 2.08
C VAL A 265 -0.58 -23.32 2.00
N SER A 266 -1.51 -24.01 1.33
CA SER A 266 -2.94 -23.63 1.22
C SER A 266 -3.71 -23.84 2.52
#